data_7bfad714593bf9badb5d88c2e380bfde
#
_entry.id   7bfad714593bf9badb5d88c2e380bfde
#
_cell.length_a   1.000
_cell.length_b   1.000
_cell.length_c   1.000
_cell.angle_alpha   90.00
_cell.angle_beta   90.00
_cell.angle_gamma   90.00
#
_symmetry.space_group_name_H-M   'P 1'
#
loop_
_entity.id
_entity.type
_entity.pdbx_description
1 polymer ?
#
loop_
_entity_poly.entity_id
_entity_poly.type
_entity_poly.pdbx_seq_one_letter_code
_entity_poly.pdbx_strand_id
1 'polypeptide(L)' 'MMVNAPLYSDDIDVLASALFAWCAERSIRLQSQEGLSAANVAINLYDAGYQTQDKLLGALHNHDFH' A
#
# COMPACT_ATOMS: atom_id res chain seq x y z
N MET A 1 19.67 14.85 -14.98
CA MET A 1 19.29 14.45 -14.70
C MET A 1 18.86 13.77 -14.08
N MET A 2 18.99 13.60 -13.87
CA MET A 2 18.61 13.09 -13.39
C MET A 2 18.21 12.45 -12.72
N VAL A 3 18.30 12.08 -12.53
CA VAL A 3 17.88 11.47 -11.95
C VAL A 3 17.43 11.00 -11.04
N ASN A 4 17.24 10.91 -10.53
CA ASN A 4 16.83 10.65 -9.52
C ASN A 4 16.52 9.73 -8.62
N ALA A 5 16.36 9.39 -7.94
CA ALA A 5 16.16 8.54 -6.79
C ALA A 5 15.15 7.46 -7.07
N PRO A 6 15.44 6.63 -7.95
CA PRO A 6 14.50 5.60 -8.39
C PRO A 6 14.10 4.63 -7.28
N LEU A 7 14.98 4.40 -6.32
CA LEU A 7 14.67 3.45 -5.26
C LEU A 7 13.45 3.85 -4.47
N TYR A 8 13.36 5.13 -4.15
CA TYR A 8 12.23 5.63 -3.39
C TYR A 8 10.95 5.55 -4.20
N SER A 9 11.06 5.81 -5.49
CA SER A 9 9.91 5.78 -6.36
C SER A 9 9.29 4.39 -6.40
N ASP A 10 10.13 3.37 -6.48
CA ASP A 10 9.61 2.00 -6.55
C ASP A 10 8.86 1.63 -5.28
N ASP A 11 9.42 1.97 -4.13
CA ASP A 11 8.77 1.66 -2.86
C ASP A 11 7.43 2.36 -2.75
N ILE A 12 7.40 3.63 -3.08
CA ILE A 12 6.18 4.42 -2.99
C ILE A 12 5.17 3.93 -4.00
N ASP A 13 5.61 3.57 -5.20
CA ASP A 13 4.71 3.06 -6.22
C ASP A 13 4.02 1.79 -5.78
N VAL A 14 4.75 0.87 -5.19
CA VAL A 14 4.17 -0.38 -4.72
C VAL A 14 3.14 -0.11 -3.64
N LEU A 15 3.51 0.70 -2.65
CA LEU A 15 2.61 1.02 -1.55
C LEU A 15 1.36 1.74 -2.05
N ALA A 16 1.56 2.75 -2.89
CA ALA A 16 0.44 3.55 -3.39
C ALA A 16 -0.47 2.72 -4.26
N SER A 17 0.10 1.90 -5.15
CA SER A 17 -0.71 1.08 -6.06
C SER A 17 -1.57 0.09 -5.29
N ALA A 18 -0.99 -0.57 -4.30
CA ALA A 18 -1.73 -1.53 -3.51
C ALA A 18 -2.82 -0.85 -2.70
N LEU A 19 -2.50 0.30 -2.10
CA LEU A 19 -3.48 1.04 -1.30
C LEU A 19 -4.61 1.57 -2.14
N PHE A 20 -4.30 2.14 -3.30
CA PHE A 20 -5.35 2.66 -4.18
C PHE A 20 -6.26 1.55 -4.66
N ALA A 21 -5.70 0.40 -5.03
CA ALA A 21 -6.51 -0.74 -5.46
C ALA A 21 -7.41 -1.22 -4.33
N TRP A 22 -6.85 -1.34 -3.13
CA TRP A 22 -7.61 -1.79 -1.98
C TRP A 22 -8.74 -0.81 -1.65
N CYS A 23 -8.43 0.48 -1.64
CA CYS A 23 -9.42 1.51 -1.35
C CYS A 23 -10.52 1.54 -2.42
N ALA A 24 -10.13 1.39 -3.67
CA ALA A 24 -11.09 1.40 -4.77
C ALA A 24 -12.07 0.24 -4.67
N GLU A 25 -11.57 -0.94 -4.30
CA GLU A 25 -12.44 -2.10 -4.15
C GLU A 25 -13.47 -1.91 -3.05
N ARG A 26 -13.14 -1.14 -2.04
CA ARG A 26 -14.01 -0.92 -0.90
C ARG A 26 -14.74 0.40 -0.96
N SER A 27 -14.50 1.19 -1.99
CA SER A 27 -15.08 2.52 -2.13
C SER A 27 -14.75 3.41 -0.94
N ILE A 28 -13.51 3.33 -0.49
CA ILE A 28 -13.01 4.07 0.66
C ILE A 28 -12.02 5.10 0.17
N ARG A 29 -12.03 6.27 0.78
CA ARG A 29 -11.04 7.29 0.50
C ARG A 29 -9.76 6.98 1.25
N LEU A 30 -8.62 7.18 0.59
CA LEU A 30 -7.34 6.96 1.24
C LEU A 30 -7.17 7.86 2.47
N GLN A 31 -7.73 9.05 2.42
CA GLN A 31 -7.61 10.01 3.51
C GLN A 31 -8.58 9.75 4.65
N SER A 32 -9.45 8.77 4.51
CA SER A 32 -10.35 8.42 5.59
C SER A 32 -9.57 7.68 6.67
N GLN A 33 -10.20 7.52 7.82
CA GLN A 33 -9.58 6.80 8.91
C GLN A 33 -9.24 5.36 8.52
N GLU A 34 -10.13 4.74 7.77
CA GLU A 34 -9.89 3.38 7.28
C GLU A 34 -8.73 3.34 6.29
N GLY A 35 -8.67 4.33 5.41
CA GLY A 35 -7.56 4.41 4.47
C GLY A 35 -6.22 4.60 5.15
N LEU A 36 -6.19 5.46 6.17
CA LEU A 36 -4.97 5.70 6.92
C LEU A 36 -4.55 4.45 7.70
N SER A 37 -5.51 3.72 8.25
CA SER A 37 -5.20 2.46 8.92
C SER A 37 -4.60 1.46 7.93
N ALA A 38 -5.18 1.38 6.74
CA ALA A 38 -4.65 0.50 5.70
C ALA A 38 -3.23 0.91 5.30
N ALA A 39 -2.97 2.21 5.25
CA ALA A 39 -1.63 2.70 4.92
C ALA A 39 -0.61 2.24 5.96
N ASN A 40 -0.95 2.33 7.24
CA ASN A 40 -0.07 1.85 8.29
C ASN A 40 0.19 0.35 8.16
N VAL A 41 -0.85 -0.40 7.91
CA VAL A 41 -0.72 -1.85 7.74
C VAL A 41 0.14 -2.16 6.52
N ALA A 42 -0.07 -1.42 5.42
CA ALA A 42 0.70 -1.65 4.21
C ALA A 42 2.19 -1.41 4.44
N ILE A 43 2.53 -0.36 5.19
CA ILE A 43 3.94 -0.08 5.49
C ILE A 43 4.54 -1.22 6.30
N ASN A 44 3.81 -1.70 7.30
CA ASN A 44 4.28 -2.81 8.11
C ASN A 44 4.44 -4.08 7.28
N LEU A 45 3.50 -4.34 6.40
CA LEU A 45 3.58 -5.50 5.52
C LEU A 45 4.75 -5.40 4.56
N TYR A 46 4.99 -4.22 4.03
CA TYR A 46 6.13 -3.99 3.16
C TYR A 46 7.42 -4.32 3.87
N ASP A 47 7.55 -3.83 5.11
CA ASP A 47 8.72 -4.13 5.92
C ASP A 47 8.85 -5.63 6.21
N ALA A 48 7.74 -6.33 6.26
CA ALA A 48 7.74 -7.77 6.54
C ALA A 48 8.07 -8.61 5.31
N GLY A 49 8.19 -8.00 4.14
CA GLY A 49 8.59 -8.72 2.94
C GLY A 49 7.57 -8.72 1.82
N TYR A 50 6.40 -8.14 2.03
CA TYR A 50 5.36 -8.06 1.00
C TYR A 50 5.65 -6.86 0.10
N GLN A 51 6.62 -7.02 -0.79
CA GLN A 51 7.21 -5.88 -1.49
C GLN A 51 6.83 -5.80 -2.96
N THR A 52 5.83 -6.54 -3.38
CA THR A 52 5.23 -6.39 -4.71
C THR A 52 3.78 -6.01 -4.53
N GLN A 53 3.21 -5.39 -5.57
CA GLN A 53 1.82 -4.97 -5.51
C GLN A 53 0.90 -6.16 -5.23
N ASP A 54 1.12 -7.28 -5.91
CA ASP A 54 0.27 -8.45 -5.74
C ASP A 54 0.34 -8.99 -4.32
N LYS A 55 1.55 -9.11 -3.78
CA LYS A 55 1.73 -9.63 -2.44
C LYS A 55 1.14 -8.70 -1.41
N LEU A 56 1.40 -7.42 -1.56
CA LEU A 56 0.94 -6.42 -0.61
C LEU A 56 -0.59 -6.33 -0.63
N LEU A 57 -1.16 -6.28 -1.82
CA LEU A 57 -2.62 -6.22 -1.94
C LEU A 57 -3.27 -7.48 -1.39
N GLY A 58 -2.71 -8.64 -1.68
CA GLY A 58 -3.22 -9.88 -1.13
C GLY A 58 -3.18 -9.92 0.38
N ALA A 59 -2.09 -9.40 0.96
CA ALA A 59 -1.98 -9.34 2.41
C ALA A 59 -2.98 -8.36 3.00
N LEU A 60 -3.22 -7.24 2.31
CA LEU A 60 -4.25 -6.29 2.75
C LEU A 60 -5.64 -6.92 2.72
N HIS A 61 -5.92 -7.72 1.69
CA HIS A 61 -7.21 -8.41 1.60
C HIS A 61 -7.41 -9.38 2.78
N ASN A 62 -6.33 -10.01 3.19
CA ASN A 62 -6.40 -11.00 4.27
C ASN A 62 -6.36 -10.36 5.65
N HIS A 63 -5.98 -9.10 5.72
CA HIS A 63 -5.90 -8.42 7.00
C HIS A 63 -7.29 -8.04 7.48
N ASP A 64 -7.50 -8.23 8.75
CA ASP A 64 -8.80 -7.97 9.36
C ASP A 64 -8.81 -6.57 9.96
N PHE A 65 -9.46 -5.66 9.27
CA PHE A 65 -9.57 -4.27 9.74
C PHE A 65 -10.83 -4.10 10.57
N HIS A 66 -10.63 -3.83 11.82
CA HIS A 66 -11.79 -3.55 12.71
C HIS A 66 -11.61 -2.24 13.43
#